data_9fbf7b8ac647a62f6081ec39db025b79
#
_entry.id   9fbf7b8ac647a62f6081ec39db025b79
#
_cell.length_a   1.000
_cell.length_b   1.000
_cell.length_c   1.000
_cell.angle_alpha   90.00
_cell.angle_beta   90.00
_cell.angle_gamma   90.00
#
_symmetry.space_group_name_H-M   'P 1'
#
loop_
_entity.id
_entity.type
_entity.pdbx_description
1 polymer ?
#
loop_
_entity_poly.entity_id
_entity_poly.type
_entity_poly.pdbx_seq_one_letter_code
_entity_poly.pdbx_strand_id
1 'polypeptide(L)' 'MIVLKKMNNERFLINHNQIECIELIPECKVVMMNHDYYNVRDTVEEIIQKIAEYNAKVQDIHREISVIDRR' A
#
# COMPACT_ATOMS: atom_id res chain seq x y z
N MET A 1 4.33 -1.35 -3.48
CA MET A 1 3.70 -0.11 -4.04
C MET A 1 2.24 -0.34 -4.26
N ILE A 2 1.41 0.56 -3.79
CA ILE A 2 -0.04 0.52 -4.02
C ILE A 2 -0.49 1.86 -4.56
N VAL A 3 -1.63 1.86 -5.25
CA VAL A 3 -2.21 3.08 -5.81
C VAL A 3 -3.32 3.56 -4.88
N LEU A 4 -3.20 4.79 -4.41
CA LEU A 4 -4.22 5.44 -3.61
C LEU A 4 -4.74 6.67 -4.34
N LYS A 5 -5.85 7.20 -3.86
CA LYS A 5 -6.50 8.35 -4.48
C LYS A 5 -6.53 9.52 -3.49
N LYS A 6 -5.96 10.64 -3.91
CA LYS A 6 -5.99 11.87 -3.11
C LYS A 6 -7.40 12.44 -3.05
N MET A 7 -7.61 13.40 -2.16
CA MET A 7 -8.93 14.03 -2.00
C MET A 7 -9.43 14.71 -3.27
N ASN A 8 -8.53 15.12 -4.15
CA ASN A 8 -8.89 15.71 -5.45
C ASN A 8 -9.07 14.67 -6.55
N ASN A 9 -9.14 13.39 -6.21
CA ASN A 9 -9.29 12.24 -7.12
C ASN A 9 -8.04 11.92 -7.95
N GLU A 10 -6.93 12.59 -7.74
CA GLU A 10 -5.68 12.18 -8.39
C GLU A 10 -5.17 10.89 -7.79
N ARG A 11 -4.76 9.97 -8.65
CA ARG A 11 -4.14 8.71 -8.21
C ARG A 11 -2.65 8.91 -8.03
N PHE A 12 -2.09 8.24 -7.03
CA PHE A 12 -0.65 8.28 -6.80
C PHE A 12 -0.18 6.94 -6.25
N LEU A 13 1.10 6.67 -6.47
CA LEU A 13 1.74 5.46 -5.96
C LEU A 13 2.38 5.76 -4.61
N ILE A 14 2.26 4.81 -3.69
CA ILE A 14 2.87 4.94 -2.38
C ILE A 14 3.56 3.62 -2.04
N ASN A 15 4.71 3.73 -1.38
CA ASN A 15 5.39 2.55 -0.86
C ASN A 15 4.77 2.18 0.48
N HIS A 16 3.90 1.17 0.47
CA HIS A 16 3.15 0.80 1.66
C HIS A 16 4.04 0.27 2.79
N ASN A 17 5.27 -0.16 2.48
CA ASN A 17 6.22 -0.61 3.49
C ASN A 17 6.76 0.56 4.32
N GLN A 18 6.57 1.79 3.88
CA GLN A 18 6.99 2.99 4.58
C GLN A 18 5.85 3.66 5.33
N ILE A 19 4.70 3.03 5.41
CA ILE A 19 3.57 3.56 6.19
C ILE A 19 3.81 3.27 7.67
N GLU A 20 3.79 4.31 8.48
CA GLU A 20 3.89 4.18 9.93
C GLU A 20 2.52 3.84 10.54
N CYS A 21 1.50 4.60 10.17
CA CYS A 21 0.15 4.39 10.67
C CYS A 21 -0.88 5.02 9.75
N ILE A 22 -2.14 4.67 9.97
CA ILE A 22 -3.27 5.26 9.26
C ILE A 22 -4.23 5.82 10.30
N GLU A 23 -4.46 7.13 10.25
CA GLU A 23 -5.41 7.80 11.13
C GLU A 23 -6.76 7.89 10.41
N LEU A 24 -7.83 7.63 11.15
CA LEU A 24 -9.16 7.53 10.54
C LEU A 24 -10.04 8.77 10.76
N ILE A 25 -9.69 9.61 11.73
CA ILE A 25 -10.50 10.77 12.09
C ILE A 25 -9.66 12.03 11.96
N PRO A 26 -10.16 13.09 11.31
CA PRO A 26 -11.50 13.22 10.71
C PRO A 26 -11.65 12.51 9.36
N GLU A 27 -10.54 12.12 8.73
CA GLU A 27 -10.55 11.44 7.45
C GLU A 27 -9.38 10.47 7.40
N CYS A 28 -9.36 9.63 6.39
CA CYS A 28 -8.30 8.63 6.25
C CYS A 28 -6.99 9.34 5.89
N LYS A 29 -6.05 9.31 6.81
CA LYS A 29 -4.74 9.94 6.66
C LYS A 29 -3.66 8.88 6.77
N VAL A 30 -2.86 8.75 5.74
CA VAL A 30 -1.72 7.83 5.70
C VAL A 30 -0.49 8.58 6.15
N VAL A 31 0.11 8.15 7.26
CA VAL A 31 1.31 8.77 7.81
C VAL A 31 2.51 7.89 7.49
N MET A 32 3.52 8.48 6.87
CA MET A 32 4.71 7.77 6.44
C MET A 32 5.79 7.77 7.53
N MET A 33 6.76 6.89 7.40
CA MET A 33 7.87 6.78 8.36
C MET A 33 8.70 8.06 8.48
N ASN A 34 8.75 8.87 7.42
CA ASN A 34 9.46 10.15 7.43
C ASN A 34 8.62 11.30 7.95
N HIS A 35 7.45 11.01 8.53
CA HIS A 35 6.47 11.95 9.07
C HIS A 35 5.67 12.73 8.03
N ASP A 36 5.86 12.48 6.74
CA ASP A 36 4.96 12.99 5.72
C ASP A 36 3.61 12.30 5.83
N TYR A 37 2.56 12.98 5.38
CA TYR A 37 1.23 12.37 5.41
C TYR A 37 0.44 12.73 4.14
N TYR A 38 -0.55 11.90 3.86
CA TYR A 38 -1.44 12.09 2.72
C TYR A 38 -2.87 11.80 3.15
N ASN A 39 -3.77 12.74 2.89
CA ASN A 39 -5.20 12.50 3.06
C ASN A 39 -5.70 11.80 1.79
N VAL A 40 -6.36 10.67 1.96
CA VAL A 40 -6.79 9.84 0.83
C VAL A 40 -8.28 9.58 0.88
N ARG A 41 -8.86 9.30 -0.28
CA ARG A 41 -10.27 8.96 -0.39
C ARG A 41 -10.53 7.48 -0.17
N ASP A 42 -9.50 6.66 -0.29
CA ASP A 42 -9.61 5.22 -0.05
C ASP A 42 -9.97 4.98 1.42
N THR A 43 -10.81 3.98 1.66
CA THR A 43 -11.09 3.55 3.03
C THR A 43 -9.94 2.70 3.54
N VAL A 44 -9.85 2.54 4.86
CA VAL A 44 -8.80 1.69 5.43
C VAL A 44 -8.95 0.25 4.95
N GLU A 45 -10.17 -0.23 4.75
CA GLU A 45 -10.42 -1.58 4.24
C GLU A 45 -9.88 -1.72 2.82
N GLU A 46 -10.08 -0.70 1.98
CA GLU A 46 -9.54 -0.69 0.62
C GLU A 46 -8.02 -0.69 0.62
N ILE A 47 -7.41 0.07 1.51
CA ILE A 47 -5.94 0.12 1.62
C ILE A 47 -5.41 -1.24 2.04
N ILE A 48 -6.00 -1.85 3.04
CA ILE A 48 -5.60 -3.19 3.51
C ILE A 48 -5.73 -4.20 2.39
N GLN A 49 -6.83 -4.15 1.64
CA GLN A 49 -7.05 -5.05 0.51
C GLN A 49 -5.98 -4.89 -0.56
N LYS A 50 -5.62 -3.66 -0.88
CA LYS A 50 -4.57 -3.38 -1.88
C LYS A 50 -3.22 -3.92 -1.44
N ILE A 51 -2.89 -3.76 -0.15
CA ILE A 51 -1.64 -4.29 0.39
C ILE A 51 -1.63 -5.81 0.33
N ALA A 52 -2.73 -6.44 0.70
CA ALA A 52 -2.84 -7.89 0.68
C ALA A 52 -2.69 -8.44 -0.74
N GLU A 53 -3.32 -7.81 -1.71
CA GLU A 53 -3.21 -8.22 -3.11
C GLU A 53 -1.78 -8.06 -3.63
N TYR A 54 -1.13 -6.96 -3.29
CA TYR A 54 0.25 -6.74 -3.70
C TYR A 54 1.17 -7.81 -3.10
N ASN A 55 1.03 -8.08 -1.81
CA ASN A 55 1.88 -9.06 -1.14
C ASN A 55 1.67 -10.47 -1.70
N ALA A 56 0.45 -10.83 -2.06
CA ALA A 56 0.17 -12.12 -2.67
C ALA A 56 0.89 -12.26 -4.02
N LYS A 57 0.85 -11.21 -4.84
CA LYS A 57 1.53 -11.21 -6.13
C LYS A 57 3.04 -11.34 -5.98
N VAL A 58 3.61 -10.61 -5.04
CA VAL A 58 5.06 -10.65 -4.80
C VAL A 58 5.47 -12.04 -4.32
N GLN A 59 4.69 -12.63 -3.43
CA GLN A 59 5.00 -13.98 -2.94
C GLN A 59 4.93 -15.03 -4.04
N ASP A 60 3.95 -14.92 -4.93
CA ASP A 60 3.84 -15.85 -6.05
C ASP A 60 5.03 -15.74 -6.99
N ILE A 61 5.44 -14.53 -7.34
CA ILE A 61 6.61 -14.30 -8.18
C ILE A 61 7.86 -14.83 -7.50
N HIS A 62 8.01 -14.56 -6.22
CA HIS A 62 9.16 -15.00 -5.46
C HIS A 62 9.22 -16.54 -5.39
N ARG A 63 8.08 -17.18 -5.25
CA ARG A 63 7.99 -18.64 -5.23
C ARG A 63 8.44 -19.24 -6.56
N GLU A 64 8.03 -18.65 -7.67
CA GLU A 64 8.45 -19.10 -8.99
C GLU A 64 9.95 -18.98 -9.17
N ILE A 65 10.52 -17.86 -8.74
CA ILE A 65 11.96 -17.63 -8.80
C ILE A 65 12.70 -18.67 -7.97
N SER A 66 12.19 -18.99 -6.79
CA SER A 66 12.81 -20.00 -5.92
C SER A 66 12.84 -21.37 -6.58
N VAL A 67 11.78 -21.74 -7.27
CA VAL A 67 11.72 -23.01 -7.99
C VAL A 67 12.76 -23.04 -9.10
N ILE A 68 12.94 -21.96 -9.82
CA ILE A 68 13.93 -21.86 -10.88
C ILE A 68 15.35 -21.95 -10.32
N ASP A 69 15.61 -21.30 -9.20
CA ASP A 69 16.94 -21.26 -8.60
C ASP A 69 17.42 -22.62 -8.09
N ARG A 70 16.52 -23.55 -7.85
CA ARG A 70 16.87 -24.86 -7.33
C ARG A 70 17.36 -25.83 -8.39
N ARG A 71 17.33 -25.41 -9.62
CA ARG A 71 17.87 -26.21 -10.70
C ARG A 71 19.33 -25.92 -10.96
#